data_480889a349b4c652181d3aa52ea1ac77
#
_entry.id   480889a349b4c652181d3aa52ea1ac77
#
_cell.length_a   1.000
_cell.length_b   1.000
_cell.length_c   1.000
_cell.angle_alpha   90.00
_cell.angle_beta   90.00
_cell.angle_gamma   90.00
#
_symmetry.space_group_name_H-M   'P 1'
#
loop_
_entity.id
_entity.type
_entity.pdbx_description
1 polymer ?
#
loop_
_entity_poly.entity_id
_entity_poly.type
_entity_poly.pdbx_seq_one_letter_code
_entity_poly.pdbx_strand_id
1 'polypeptide(L)'
;VVKTWINESAAMHDFMGGILADDMGLGKTVQVLSYLLAMKEGGQQLPSLIVCPASLVLNWAEECQKFTPELNCVVVDGDAAHRAQLAEQWDGADVVVTSYDLLRRDETLYESQKFYACILDEAQAIKNHTTQKYKAVCRVNSRVRFALTGTPVENRLGELWSIFSFLMPGYLPPYKTFCARFEKPIVQEVGV
;
A
#
# COMPACT_ATOMS: atom_id res chain seq x y z
N VAL A 1 17.44 -8.83 8.29
CA VAL A 1 16.68 -7.59 8.61
C VAL A 1 15.19 -7.82 8.39
N VAL A 2 14.73 -8.24 7.20
CA VAL A 2 13.30 -8.50 6.92
C VAL A 2 12.71 -9.60 7.83
N LYS A 3 13.45 -10.67 8.09
CA LYS A 3 13.02 -11.78 8.99
C LYS A 3 12.83 -11.35 10.43
N THR A 4 13.69 -10.46 10.95
CA THR A 4 13.60 -9.93 12.31
C THR A 4 12.36 -9.06 12.47
N TRP A 5 12.07 -8.27 11.44
CA TRP A 5 10.91 -7.38 11.42
C TRP A 5 9.57 -8.14 11.43
N ILE A 6 9.48 -9.25 10.69
CA ILE A 6 8.29 -10.13 10.65
C ILE A 6 8.05 -10.79 12.02
N ASN A 7 9.11 -11.22 12.72
CA ASN A 7 8.98 -11.92 14.00
C ASN A 7 8.64 -10.98 15.17
N GLU A 8 9.11 -9.75 15.18
CA GLU A 8 8.79 -8.77 16.22
C GLU A 8 7.36 -8.23 16.08
N SER A 9 6.85 -8.11 14.86
CA SER A 9 5.46 -7.69 14.59
C SER A 9 4.42 -8.76 14.93
N ALA A 10 4.77 -10.03 14.90
CA ALA A 10 3.86 -11.14 15.23
C ALA A 10 3.49 -11.20 16.73
N ALA A 11 4.20 -10.48 17.61
CA ALA A 11 3.95 -10.44 19.04
C ALA A 11 3.03 -9.29 19.50
N MET A 12 2.69 -8.36 18.64
CA MET A 12 1.83 -7.21 18.97
C MET A 12 0.62 -7.12 18.05
N HIS A 13 -0.52 -7.62 18.55
CA HIS A 13 -1.88 -7.37 18.02
C HIS A 13 -2.09 -7.25 16.50
N ASP A 14 -3.13 -7.88 15.98
CA ASP A 14 -3.78 -7.97 14.67
C ASP A 14 -3.55 -6.90 13.57
N PHE A 15 -2.63 -5.99 13.73
CA PHE A 15 -2.23 -4.99 12.74
C PHE A 15 -0.84 -5.28 12.21
N MET A 16 -0.77 -6.05 11.13
CA MET A 16 0.49 -6.24 10.41
C MET A 16 0.57 -5.24 9.26
N GLY A 17 1.51 -4.32 9.36
CA GLY A 17 1.76 -3.31 8.33
C GLY A 17 2.91 -2.39 8.72
N GLY A 18 3.40 -1.60 7.76
CA GLY A 18 4.51 -0.71 8.03
C GLY A 18 4.80 0.28 6.90
N ILE A 19 5.69 1.21 7.21
CA ILE A 19 6.24 2.16 6.25
C ILE A 19 7.66 1.74 5.91
N LEU A 20 7.96 1.61 4.61
CA LEU A 20 9.31 1.50 4.10
C LEU A 20 9.71 2.87 3.54
N ALA A 21 10.40 3.65 4.37
CA ALA A 21 10.80 5.03 4.10
C ALA A 21 12.29 5.09 3.79
N ASP A 22 12.71 4.48 2.70
CA ASP A 22 14.08 4.53 2.20
C ASP A 22 14.20 5.50 1.04
N ASP A 23 15.39 6.05 0.84
CA ASP A 23 15.70 6.89 -0.32
C ASP A 23 15.41 6.19 -1.64
N MET A 24 15.20 6.97 -2.70
CA MET A 24 15.00 6.44 -4.05
C MET A 24 16.22 5.61 -4.47
N GLY A 25 15.97 4.46 -5.10
CA GLY A 25 17.05 3.59 -5.60
C GLY A 25 17.61 2.57 -4.59
N LEU A 26 17.18 2.54 -3.34
CA LEU A 26 17.64 1.56 -2.34
C LEU A 26 16.92 0.20 -2.40
N GLY A 27 16.30 -0.11 -3.52
CA GLY A 27 15.74 -1.45 -3.78
C GLY A 27 14.44 -1.77 -3.05
N LYS A 28 13.59 -0.76 -2.77
CA LYS A 28 12.27 -0.99 -2.15
C LYS A 28 11.44 -2.04 -2.87
N THR A 29 11.40 -1.99 -4.20
CA THR A 29 10.69 -2.97 -5.04
C THR A 29 11.18 -4.40 -4.80
N VAL A 30 12.51 -4.60 -4.81
CA VAL A 30 13.11 -5.92 -4.59
C VAL A 30 12.82 -6.43 -3.17
N GLN A 31 12.86 -5.56 -2.16
CA GLN A 31 12.50 -5.92 -0.79
C GLN A 31 11.05 -6.40 -0.68
N VAL A 32 10.11 -5.68 -1.31
CA VAL A 32 8.69 -6.05 -1.36
C VAL A 32 8.50 -7.38 -2.09
N LEU A 33 9.07 -7.53 -3.28
CA LEU A 33 8.97 -8.77 -4.07
C LEU A 33 9.55 -9.97 -3.32
N SER A 34 10.70 -9.81 -2.67
CA SER A 34 11.29 -10.86 -1.82
C SER A 34 10.39 -11.24 -0.65
N TYR A 35 9.73 -10.26 -0.02
CA TYR A 35 8.74 -10.52 1.02
C TYR A 35 7.55 -11.32 0.49
N LEU A 36 6.98 -10.93 -0.65
CA LEU A 36 5.84 -11.62 -1.25
C LEU A 36 6.19 -13.04 -1.68
N LEU A 37 7.38 -13.27 -2.23
CA LEU A 37 7.88 -14.59 -2.56
C LEU A 37 8.01 -15.47 -1.30
N ALA A 38 8.58 -14.94 -0.23
CA ALA A 38 8.68 -15.66 1.04
C ALA A 38 7.30 -16.01 1.63
N MET A 39 6.30 -15.15 1.46
CA MET A 39 4.93 -15.42 1.90
C MET A 39 4.30 -16.54 1.07
N LYS A 40 4.48 -16.53 -0.25
CA LYS A 40 4.03 -17.61 -1.14
C LYS A 40 4.66 -18.95 -0.77
N GLU A 41 5.98 -18.99 -0.58
CA GLU A 41 6.71 -20.19 -0.13
C GLU A 41 6.23 -20.68 1.25
N GLY A 42 5.81 -19.76 2.11
CA GLY A 42 5.18 -20.05 3.40
C GLY A 42 3.72 -20.53 3.31
N GLY A 43 3.16 -20.70 2.11
CA GLY A 43 1.81 -21.23 1.87
C GLY A 43 0.71 -20.17 1.81
N GLN A 44 1.04 -18.87 1.65
CA GLN A 44 0.03 -17.83 1.44
C GLN A 44 -0.63 -17.99 0.07
N GLN A 45 -1.97 -18.03 0.06
CA GLN A 45 -2.78 -18.30 -1.14
C GLN A 45 -3.51 -17.05 -1.68
N LEU A 46 -3.67 -16.00 -0.86
CA LEU A 46 -4.36 -14.78 -1.29
C LEU A 46 -3.40 -13.92 -2.11
N PRO A 47 -3.88 -13.27 -3.19
CA PRO A 47 -3.08 -12.32 -3.95
C PRO A 47 -2.69 -11.10 -3.11
N SER A 48 -1.59 -10.46 -3.46
CA SER A 48 -1.18 -9.16 -2.91
C SER A 48 -1.39 -8.07 -3.94
N LEU A 49 -1.93 -6.92 -3.51
CA LEU A 49 -2.21 -5.78 -4.36
C LEU A 49 -1.09 -4.74 -4.23
N ILE A 50 -0.51 -4.36 -5.34
CA ILE A 50 0.42 -3.23 -5.44
C ILE A 50 -0.30 -2.08 -6.15
N VAL A 51 -0.37 -0.93 -5.49
CA VAL A 51 -0.96 0.30 -6.01
C VAL A 51 0.15 1.34 -6.17
N CYS A 52 0.37 1.81 -7.39
CA CYS A 52 1.45 2.72 -7.71
C CYS A 52 0.98 3.83 -8.67
N PRO A 53 1.80 4.87 -8.92
CA PRO A 53 1.58 5.78 -10.04
C PRO A 53 1.49 5.03 -11.36
N ALA A 54 0.63 5.50 -12.28
CA ALA A 54 0.42 4.84 -13.58
C ALA A 54 1.72 4.62 -14.38
N SER A 55 2.68 5.55 -14.26
CA SER A 55 4.00 5.46 -14.89
C SER A 55 4.88 4.33 -14.37
N LEU A 56 4.59 3.79 -13.18
CA LEU A 56 5.38 2.73 -12.54
C LEU A 56 4.78 1.33 -12.68
N VAL A 57 3.57 1.21 -13.21
CA VAL A 57 2.86 -0.09 -13.32
C VAL A 57 3.68 -1.12 -14.12
N LEU A 58 4.18 -0.72 -15.29
CA LEU A 58 5.00 -1.60 -16.13
C LEU A 58 6.35 -1.91 -15.49
N ASN A 59 6.96 -0.94 -14.82
CA ASN A 59 8.22 -1.16 -14.11
C ASN A 59 8.05 -2.22 -13.00
N TRP A 60 6.95 -2.19 -12.24
CA TRP A 60 6.64 -3.22 -11.25
C TRP A 60 6.52 -4.61 -11.87
N ALA A 61 5.86 -4.73 -13.04
CA ALA A 61 5.73 -5.99 -13.75
C ALA A 61 7.08 -6.52 -14.26
N GLU A 62 7.91 -5.66 -14.83
CA GLU A 62 9.26 -6.00 -15.31
C GLU A 62 10.16 -6.45 -14.15
N GLU A 63 10.14 -5.74 -13.03
CA GLU A 63 10.93 -6.12 -11.85
C GLU A 63 10.42 -7.44 -11.22
N CYS A 64 9.12 -7.66 -11.18
CA CYS A 64 8.53 -8.93 -10.75
C CYS A 64 9.06 -10.09 -11.61
N GLN A 65 8.99 -9.96 -12.95
CA GLN A 65 9.49 -10.98 -13.86
C GLN A 65 10.99 -11.21 -13.73
N LYS A 66 11.76 -10.15 -13.47
CA LYS A 66 13.22 -10.21 -13.37
C LYS A 66 13.71 -10.82 -12.07
N PHE A 67 13.12 -10.47 -10.93
CA PHE A 67 13.63 -10.82 -9.61
C PHE A 67 12.86 -11.96 -8.93
N THR A 68 11.60 -12.16 -9.30
CA THR A 68 10.72 -13.18 -8.72
C THR A 68 9.84 -13.82 -9.80
N PRO A 69 10.44 -14.50 -10.82
CA PRO A 69 9.70 -15.12 -11.92
C PRO A 69 8.72 -16.21 -11.45
N GLU A 70 8.86 -16.67 -10.22
CA GLU A 70 7.96 -17.64 -9.57
C GLU A 70 6.62 -17.03 -9.16
N LEU A 71 6.54 -15.70 -9.06
CA LEU A 71 5.29 -14.99 -8.74
C LEU A 71 4.46 -14.76 -10.00
N ASN A 72 3.21 -15.24 -9.98
CA ASN A 72 2.23 -14.93 -11.02
C ASN A 72 1.74 -13.49 -10.85
N CYS A 73 2.24 -12.59 -11.69
CA CYS A 73 1.93 -11.15 -11.65
C CYS A 73 0.89 -10.79 -12.72
N VAL A 74 -0.24 -10.23 -12.29
CA VAL A 74 -1.30 -9.72 -13.15
C VAL A 74 -1.26 -8.19 -13.14
N VAL A 75 -1.10 -7.59 -14.31
CA VAL A 75 -1.15 -6.14 -14.51
C VAL A 75 -2.57 -5.74 -14.89
N VAL A 76 -3.13 -4.76 -14.17
CA VAL A 76 -4.46 -4.23 -14.46
C VAL A 76 -4.33 -3.04 -15.41
N ASP A 77 -4.78 -3.20 -16.64
CA ASP A 77 -4.76 -2.19 -17.70
C ASP A 77 -6.00 -2.26 -18.61
N GLY A 78 -5.99 -1.46 -19.66
CA GLY A 78 -7.02 -1.48 -20.68
C GLY A 78 -8.32 -0.78 -20.31
N ASP A 79 -9.39 -1.11 -21.04
CA ASP A 79 -10.73 -0.57 -20.80
C ASP A 79 -11.46 -1.28 -19.65
N ALA A 80 -12.65 -0.79 -19.29
CA ALA A 80 -13.39 -1.33 -18.14
C ALA A 80 -13.79 -2.80 -18.31
N ALA A 81 -14.14 -3.23 -19.53
CA ALA A 81 -14.51 -4.61 -19.81
C ALA A 81 -13.30 -5.55 -19.68
N HIS A 82 -12.15 -5.14 -20.20
CA HIS A 82 -10.90 -5.87 -20.08
C HIS A 82 -10.47 -6.00 -18.61
N ARG A 83 -10.54 -4.92 -17.85
CA ARG A 83 -10.19 -4.96 -16.42
C ARG A 83 -11.11 -5.85 -15.58
N ALA A 84 -12.41 -5.91 -15.92
CA ALA A 84 -13.34 -6.85 -15.28
C ALA A 84 -12.96 -8.31 -15.57
N GLN A 85 -12.54 -8.63 -16.81
CA GLN A 85 -12.03 -9.96 -17.14
C GLN A 85 -10.72 -10.32 -16.42
N LEU A 86 -9.80 -9.33 -16.30
CA LEU A 86 -8.57 -9.53 -15.51
C LEU A 86 -8.87 -9.82 -14.04
N ALA A 87 -9.92 -9.22 -13.49
CA ALA A 87 -10.30 -9.47 -12.09
C ALA A 87 -10.71 -10.94 -11.82
N GLU A 88 -11.22 -11.66 -12.81
CA GLU A 88 -11.53 -13.09 -12.70
C GLU A 88 -10.26 -13.95 -12.52
N GLN A 89 -9.09 -13.43 -12.86
CA GLN A 89 -7.80 -14.11 -12.74
C GLN A 89 -7.10 -13.84 -11.40
N TRP A 90 -7.60 -12.93 -10.60
CA TRP A 90 -6.91 -12.51 -9.36
C TRP A 90 -6.81 -13.62 -8.32
N ASP A 91 -7.78 -14.53 -8.24
CA ASP A 91 -7.72 -15.67 -7.32
C ASP A 91 -6.55 -16.64 -7.62
N GLY A 92 -6.07 -16.66 -8.86
CA GLY A 92 -4.89 -17.44 -9.26
C GLY A 92 -3.59 -16.61 -9.34
N ALA A 93 -3.63 -15.33 -9.02
CA ALA A 93 -2.48 -14.46 -9.01
C ALA A 93 -1.78 -14.44 -7.65
N ASP A 94 -0.48 -14.23 -7.64
CA ASP A 94 0.29 -13.92 -6.42
C ASP A 94 0.37 -12.41 -6.19
N VAL A 95 0.48 -11.66 -7.29
CA VAL A 95 0.61 -10.20 -7.29
C VAL A 95 -0.33 -9.60 -8.33
N VAL A 96 -1.09 -8.59 -7.91
CA VAL A 96 -1.91 -7.76 -8.78
C VAL A 96 -1.35 -6.34 -8.74
N VAL A 97 -0.97 -5.78 -9.89
CA VAL A 97 -0.42 -4.43 -9.99
C VAL A 97 -1.42 -3.50 -10.66
N THR A 98 -1.74 -2.39 -10.01
CA THR A 98 -2.68 -1.39 -10.53
C THR A 98 -2.23 0.03 -10.24
N SER A 99 -2.84 1.00 -10.90
CA SER A 99 -2.62 2.40 -10.58
C SER A 99 -3.67 2.95 -9.61
N TYR A 100 -3.33 4.02 -8.88
CA TYR A 100 -4.27 4.74 -8.00
C TYR A 100 -5.55 5.19 -8.74
N ASP A 101 -5.42 5.57 -10.00
CA ASP A 101 -6.56 6.05 -10.79
C ASP A 101 -7.48 4.91 -11.24
N LEU A 102 -6.92 3.75 -11.60
CA LEU A 102 -7.71 2.56 -11.95
C LEU A 102 -8.38 1.97 -10.71
N LEU A 103 -7.67 1.87 -9.59
CA LEU A 103 -8.26 1.43 -8.33
C LEU A 103 -9.46 2.31 -7.94
N ARG A 104 -9.33 3.64 -8.05
CA ARG A 104 -10.43 4.57 -7.78
C ARG A 104 -11.62 4.41 -8.74
N ARG A 105 -11.35 4.11 -10.02
CA ARG A 105 -12.42 3.94 -11.03
C ARG A 105 -13.23 2.67 -10.82
N ASP A 106 -12.54 1.60 -10.44
CA ASP A 106 -13.12 0.26 -10.34
C ASP A 106 -13.16 -0.22 -8.87
N GLU A 107 -13.34 0.71 -7.90
CA GLU A 107 -13.22 0.41 -6.46
C GLU A 107 -14.04 -0.79 -6.00
N THR A 108 -15.21 -1.03 -6.59
CA THR A 108 -16.08 -2.17 -6.26
C THR A 108 -15.44 -3.53 -6.55
N LEU A 109 -14.61 -3.65 -7.60
CA LEU A 109 -13.86 -4.87 -7.90
C LEU A 109 -12.86 -5.17 -6.77
N TYR A 110 -12.13 -4.13 -6.32
CA TYR A 110 -11.12 -4.29 -5.26
C TYR A 110 -11.73 -4.47 -3.86
N GLU A 111 -12.90 -3.89 -3.59
CA GLU A 111 -13.63 -4.10 -2.34
C GLU A 111 -14.14 -5.53 -2.19
N SER A 112 -14.58 -6.15 -3.29
CA SER A 112 -15.12 -7.51 -3.30
C SER A 112 -14.04 -8.59 -3.16
N GLN A 113 -12.79 -8.28 -3.52
CA GLN A 113 -11.65 -9.19 -3.47
C GLN A 113 -10.97 -9.17 -2.11
N LYS A 114 -10.50 -10.33 -1.65
CA LYS A 114 -9.65 -10.45 -0.46
C LYS A 114 -8.18 -10.49 -0.90
N PHE A 115 -7.40 -9.57 -0.36
CA PHE A 115 -5.95 -9.55 -0.58
C PHE A 115 -5.21 -9.95 0.69
N TYR A 116 -4.04 -10.57 0.52
CA TYR A 116 -3.11 -10.76 1.63
C TYR A 116 -2.51 -9.42 2.05
N ALA A 117 -1.87 -8.71 1.14
CA ALA A 117 -1.29 -7.40 1.39
C ALA A 117 -1.84 -6.34 0.42
N CYS A 118 -1.98 -5.10 0.91
CA CYS A 118 -2.14 -3.91 0.07
C CYS A 118 -0.90 -3.03 0.25
N ILE A 119 -0.14 -2.84 -0.82
CA ILE A 119 1.14 -2.15 -0.83
C ILE A 119 1.00 -0.90 -1.69
N LEU A 120 1.19 0.26 -1.08
CA LEU A 120 1.15 1.54 -1.78
C LEU A 120 2.57 1.99 -2.11
N ASP A 121 2.88 2.12 -3.38
CA ASP A 121 4.13 2.76 -3.83
C ASP A 121 3.90 4.25 -4.07
N GLU A 122 4.92 5.07 -3.79
CA GLU A 122 4.82 6.53 -3.75
C GLU A 122 3.61 6.97 -2.90
N ALA A 123 3.58 6.49 -1.65
CA ALA A 123 2.44 6.63 -0.73
C ALA A 123 2.04 8.08 -0.42
N GLN A 124 2.88 9.07 -0.75
CA GLN A 124 2.50 10.48 -0.72
C GLN A 124 1.29 10.80 -1.63
N ALA A 125 0.94 9.92 -2.57
CA ALA A 125 -0.28 10.04 -3.38
C ALA A 125 -1.56 10.08 -2.52
N ILE A 126 -1.53 9.54 -1.30
CA ILE A 126 -2.66 9.52 -0.36
C ILE A 126 -2.49 10.47 0.84
N LYS A 127 -1.56 11.42 0.79
CA LYS A 127 -1.29 12.37 1.88
C LYS A 127 -2.50 13.23 2.29
N ASN A 128 -3.47 13.37 1.41
CA ASN A 128 -4.72 14.09 1.69
C ASN A 128 -5.88 13.11 1.85
N HIS A 129 -6.34 12.93 3.09
CA HIS A 129 -7.43 12.02 3.47
C HIS A 129 -8.80 12.37 2.85
N THR A 130 -8.96 13.57 2.30
CA THR A 130 -10.24 13.99 1.67
C THR A 130 -10.37 13.50 0.24
N THR A 131 -9.28 13.09 -0.39
CA THR A 131 -9.25 12.67 -1.80
C THR A 131 -9.95 11.34 -2.04
N GLN A 132 -10.47 11.16 -3.26
CA GLN A 132 -11.06 9.88 -3.66
C GLN A 132 -10.02 8.76 -3.73
N LYS A 133 -8.75 9.07 -4.07
CA LYS A 133 -7.65 8.10 -4.05
C LYS A 133 -7.44 7.53 -2.64
N TYR A 134 -7.36 8.38 -1.63
CA TYR A 134 -7.26 7.94 -0.23
C TYR A 134 -8.44 7.04 0.17
N LYS A 135 -9.67 7.48 -0.12
CA LYS A 135 -10.88 6.73 0.23
C LYS A 135 -10.90 5.36 -0.44
N ALA A 136 -10.53 5.28 -1.71
CA ALA A 136 -10.49 4.03 -2.46
C ALA A 136 -9.47 3.03 -1.88
N VAL A 137 -8.24 3.45 -1.57
CA VAL A 137 -7.24 2.53 -0.99
C VAL A 137 -7.64 2.06 0.41
N CYS A 138 -8.32 2.90 1.21
CA CYS A 138 -8.78 2.52 2.54
C CYS A 138 -9.87 1.43 2.51
N ARG A 139 -10.63 1.31 1.41
CA ARG A 139 -11.68 0.30 1.23
C ARG A 139 -11.16 -1.06 0.78
N VAL A 140 -9.91 -1.14 0.31
CA VAL A 140 -9.30 -2.42 -0.07
C VAL A 140 -9.31 -3.38 1.12
N ASN A 141 -9.86 -4.58 0.91
CA ASN A 141 -9.91 -5.62 1.92
C ASN A 141 -8.59 -6.41 1.92
N SER A 142 -7.69 -6.07 2.82
CA SER A 142 -6.39 -6.73 2.95
C SER A 142 -6.03 -7.01 4.41
N ARG A 143 -5.27 -8.09 4.65
CA ARG A 143 -4.80 -8.47 6.00
C ARG A 143 -3.65 -7.60 6.48
N VAL A 144 -2.79 -7.20 5.55
CA VAL A 144 -1.56 -6.42 5.83
C VAL A 144 -1.54 -5.19 4.94
N ARG A 145 -0.98 -4.10 5.44
CA ARG A 145 -0.87 -2.85 4.67
C ARG A 145 0.53 -2.28 4.77
N PHE A 146 1.12 -1.93 3.63
CA PHE A 146 2.43 -1.30 3.54
C PHE A 146 2.37 -0.01 2.74
N ALA A 147 3.19 0.94 3.15
CA ALA A 147 3.41 2.20 2.42
C ALA A 147 4.89 2.35 2.09
N LEU A 148 5.20 2.52 0.81
CA LEU A 148 6.55 2.78 0.32
C LEU A 148 6.61 4.26 -0.05
N THR A 149 7.61 4.98 0.46
CA THR A 149 7.79 6.40 0.14
C THR A 149 9.24 6.81 0.35
N GLY A 150 9.75 7.71 -0.48
CA GLY A 150 11.04 8.36 -0.24
C GLY A 150 10.92 9.56 0.71
N THR A 151 9.69 10.09 0.90
CA THR A 151 9.44 11.29 1.71
C THR A 151 8.20 11.09 2.58
N PRO A 152 8.32 10.45 3.76
CA PRO A 152 7.18 10.09 4.60
C PRO A 152 6.42 11.31 5.15
N VAL A 153 7.11 12.42 5.36
CA VAL A 153 6.52 13.71 5.83
C VAL A 153 7.22 14.85 5.13
N GLU A 154 6.53 15.59 4.29
CA GLU A 154 7.09 16.76 3.63
C GLU A 154 6.79 18.05 4.40
N ASN A 155 5.54 18.30 4.78
CA ASN A 155 5.14 19.61 5.26
C ASN A 155 4.18 19.66 6.46
N ARG A 156 3.39 18.60 6.72
CA ARG A 156 2.34 18.64 7.76
C ARG A 156 2.12 17.29 8.43
N LEU A 157 1.84 17.32 9.73
CA LEU A 157 1.44 16.14 10.49
C LEU A 157 0.16 15.49 9.96
N GLY A 158 -0.74 16.24 9.32
CA GLY A 158 -1.93 15.71 8.66
C GLY A 158 -1.63 14.78 7.49
N GLU A 159 -0.49 14.94 6.80
CA GLU A 159 -0.04 14.00 5.75
C GLU A 159 0.33 12.66 6.36
N LEU A 160 1.06 12.69 7.46
CA LEU A 160 1.41 11.51 8.24
C LEU A 160 0.16 10.80 8.78
N TRP A 161 -0.81 11.57 9.29
CA TRP A 161 -2.10 11.02 9.74
C TRP A 161 -2.79 10.20 8.65
N SER A 162 -2.80 10.69 7.41
CA SER A 162 -3.44 9.99 6.29
C SER A 162 -2.77 8.64 6.01
N ILE A 163 -1.44 8.60 5.97
CA ILE A 163 -0.69 7.36 5.75
C ILE A 163 -0.89 6.38 6.91
N PHE A 164 -0.80 6.83 8.16
CA PHE A 164 -1.00 5.96 9.32
C PHE A 164 -2.44 5.47 9.45
N SER A 165 -3.43 6.28 9.09
CA SER A 165 -4.84 5.84 9.06
C SER A 165 -5.11 4.77 8.01
N PHE A 166 -4.38 4.80 6.88
CA PHE A 166 -4.39 3.69 5.93
C PHE A 166 -3.75 2.43 6.52
N LEU A 167 -2.56 2.55 7.12
CA LEU A 167 -1.79 1.41 7.64
C LEU A 167 -2.47 0.74 8.83
N MET A 168 -3.01 1.53 9.75
CA MET A 168 -3.59 1.10 11.03
C MET A 168 -4.96 1.75 11.24
N PRO A 169 -6.02 1.26 10.56
CA PRO A 169 -7.35 1.83 10.70
C PRO A 169 -7.82 1.84 12.15
N GLY A 170 -8.27 3.00 12.63
CA GLY A 170 -8.77 3.15 13.99
C GLY A 170 -7.71 3.35 15.09
N TYR A 171 -6.43 3.24 14.80
CA TYR A 171 -5.35 3.49 15.78
C TYR A 171 -5.22 4.97 16.16
N LEU A 172 -5.24 5.86 15.18
CA LEU A 172 -5.21 7.30 15.43
C LEU A 172 -6.61 7.85 15.69
N PRO A 173 -6.73 8.91 16.53
CA PRO A 173 -8.01 9.57 16.73
C PRO A 173 -8.50 10.22 15.43
N PRO A 174 -9.79 10.57 15.31
CA PRO A 174 -10.32 11.28 14.13
C PRO A 174 -9.47 12.50 13.77
N TYR A 175 -9.35 12.80 12.48
CA TYR A 175 -8.44 13.84 11.95
C TYR A 175 -8.55 15.19 12.67
N LYS A 176 -9.79 15.65 12.93
CA LYS A 176 -10.02 16.92 13.67
C LYS A 176 -9.41 16.91 15.07
N THR A 177 -9.58 15.79 15.79
CA THR A 177 -9.02 15.60 17.13
C THR A 177 -7.51 15.51 17.09
N PHE A 178 -6.95 14.80 16.10
CA PHE A 178 -5.52 14.67 15.89
C PHE A 178 -4.87 16.06 15.63
N CYS A 179 -5.42 16.85 14.72
CA CYS A 179 -4.92 18.20 14.43
C CYS A 179 -5.02 19.12 15.65
N ALA A 180 -6.14 19.08 16.39
CA ALA A 180 -6.29 19.91 17.58
C ALA A 180 -5.28 19.56 18.68
N ARG A 181 -4.94 18.28 18.82
CA ARG A 181 -4.06 17.78 19.89
C ARG A 181 -2.58 17.86 19.56
N PHE A 182 -2.19 17.65 18.31
CA PHE A 182 -0.79 17.51 17.92
C PHE A 182 -0.30 18.58 16.94
N GLU A 183 -1.09 18.97 15.93
CA GLU A 183 -0.64 19.89 14.89
C GLU A 183 -0.65 21.35 15.37
N LYS A 184 -1.74 21.78 16.02
CA LYS A 184 -1.87 23.16 16.49
C LYS A 184 -0.83 23.59 17.55
N PRO A 185 -0.53 22.77 18.58
CA PRO A 185 0.51 23.13 19.54
C PRO A 185 1.89 23.30 18.91
N ILE A 186 2.28 22.41 18.00
CA ILE A 186 3.59 22.47 17.33
C ILE A 186 3.71 23.74 16.48
N VAL A 187 2.67 24.12 15.74
CA VAL A 187 2.67 25.34 14.91
C VAL A 187 2.74 26.59 15.78
N GLN A 188 2.17 26.55 16.99
CA GLN A 188 2.23 27.70 17.94
C GLN A 188 3.58 27.83 18.61
N GLU A 189 4.30 26.73 18.86
CA GLU A 189 5.64 26.76 19.47
C GLU A 189 6.75 27.20 18.50
N VAL A 190 6.58 26.98 17.20
CA VAL A 190 7.55 27.34 16.15
C VAL A 190 7.36 28.79 15.66
N GLY A 191 6.28 29.46 16.06
CA GLY A 191 5.88 30.81 15.66
C GLY A 191 6.31 31.92 16.63
N VAL A 192 7.35 31.69 17.46
CA VAL A 192 7.94 32.74 18.36
C VAL A 192 9.29 33.16 17.83
#